data_003ec2071798eafa823b935acc1e2218
#
_entry.id   003ec2071798eafa823b935acc1e2218
#
_cell.length_a   1.000
_cell.length_b   1.000
_cell.length_c   1.000
_cell.angle_alpha   90.00
_cell.angle_beta   90.00
_cell.angle_gamma   90.00
#
_symmetry.space_group_name_H-M   'P 1'
#
loop_
_entity.id
_entity.type
_entity.pdbx_description
1 polymer ?
#
loop_
_entity_poly.entity_id
_entity_poly.type
_entity_poly.pdbx_seq_one_letter_code
_entity_poly.pdbx_strand_id
1 'polypeptide(L)'
;MNKKLMVMTTVALAAAVALAAPRNRKQVAVEEDAPTTGKEAKIMLDQFPKLGRQSTLPAPSLQGGSIVGKCYTKPRSWIVLEAKYTTFVKWQDQLTFTWHVLLETKSATENKGNKEGLAPYSYFTTSVTYQNIPQGSHAASVCLHPSYLERYGEAKAVGLVITNAKGEILQGNTESEIKGIVAGSKFWEDSKIMDAKTGDGKPMIERRQGLMDRSKTIWALVNPNDYEQVAQ
;
A
#
# COMPACT_ATOMS: atom_id res chain seq x y z
N MET A 1 4.16 17.07 98.05
CA MET A 1 4.63 15.66 98.19
C MET A 1 4.39 14.94 96.88
N ASN A 2 5.27 14.11 96.45
CA ASN A 2 5.36 13.32 95.25
C ASN A 2 6.08 14.01 94.05
N LYS A 3 7.35 13.79 94.02
CA LYS A 3 8.25 14.01 92.91
C LYS A 3 7.99 12.96 91.84
N LYS A 4 7.66 13.35 90.64
CA LYS A 4 7.72 12.47 89.43
C LYS A 4 8.95 12.77 88.68
N LEU A 5 9.76 11.77 88.59
CA LEU A 5 11.01 11.70 87.83
C LEU A 5 10.73 11.73 86.34
N MET A 6 11.28 12.73 85.65
CA MET A 6 11.17 12.84 84.15
C MET A 6 12.39 12.21 83.53
N VAL A 7 12.21 11.03 82.94
CA VAL A 7 13.22 10.34 82.21
C VAL A 7 13.26 10.95 80.81
N MET A 8 14.37 11.62 80.45
CA MET A 8 14.61 12.08 79.10
C MET A 8 15.22 10.94 78.28
N THR A 9 14.46 10.44 77.31
CA THR A 9 14.90 9.46 76.32
C THR A 9 15.44 10.25 75.12
N THR A 10 16.74 10.29 74.96
CA THR A 10 17.44 10.80 73.78
C THR A 10 17.29 9.75 72.67
N VAL A 11 16.52 10.07 71.63
CA VAL A 11 16.44 9.29 70.41
C VAL A 11 17.58 9.74 69.49
N ALA A 12 18.57 8.88 69.34
CA ALA A 12 19.63 9.04 68.34
C ALA A 12 19.08 8.71 66.97
N LEU A 13 18.96 9.72 66.11
CA LEU A 13 18.57 9.55 64.72
C LEU A 13 19.80 9.15 63.91
N ALA A 14 19.96 7.85 63.64
CA ALA A 14 20.96 7.34 62.73
C ALA A 14 20.51 7.57 61.27
N ALA A 15 21.11 8.54 60.60
CA ALA A 15 20.90 8.77 59.18
C ALA A 15 21.65 7.65 58.41
N ALA A 16 20.91 6.68 57.90
CA ALA A 16 21.42 5.71 56.95
C ALA A 16 21.54 6.36 55.58
N VAL A 17 22.76 6.74 55.20
CA VAL A 17 23.08 7.11 53.84
C VAL A 17 23.07 5.83 53.00
N ALA A 18 21.96 5.60 52.29
CA ALA A 18 21.88 4.57 51.28
C ALA A 18 22.76 5.01 50.08
N LEU A 19 23.95 4.46 49.95
CA LEU A 19 24.72 4.51 48.72
C LEU A 19 23.91 3.77 47.65
N ALA A 20 23.29 4.55 46.76
CA ALA A 20 22.69 4.03 45.54
C ALA A 20 23.82 3.45 44.68
N ALA A 21 23.88 2.15 44.57
CA ALA A 21 24.72 1.46 43.61
C ALA A 21 24.37 1.94 42.19
N PRO A 22 25.34 2.18 41.32
CA PRO A 22 25.06 2.57 39.95
C PRO A 22 24.27 1.45 39.28
N ARG A 23 23.00 1.75 38.91
CA ARG A 23 22.22 0.89 38.01
C ARG A 23 23.04 0.71 36.74
N ASN A 24 23.50 -0.51 36.55
CA ASN A 24 24.08 -0.99 35.30
C ASN A 24 23.08 -0.69 34.20
N ARG A 25 23.16 0.50 33.58
CA ARG A 25 22.62 0.71 32.26
C ARG A 25 23.34 -0.30 31.38
N LYS A 26 22.66 -1.39 31.02
CA LYS A 26 23.05 -2.16 29.86
C LYS A 26 23.23 -1.13 28.73
N GLN A 27 24.46 -0.83 28.40
CA GLN A 27 24.80 -0.20 27.14
C GLN A 27 24.19 -1.14 26.11
N VAL A 28 23.08 -0.71 25.52
CA VAL A 28 22.63 -1.22 24.25
C VAL A 28 23.81 -0.93 23.34
N ALA A 29 24.61 -1.95 23.07
CA ALA A 29 25.60 -1.88 22.03
C ALA A 29 24.83 -1.45 20.79
N VAL A 30 25.09 -0.24 20.32
CA VAL A 30 24.76 0.17 18.97
C VAL A 30 25.61 -0.77 18.13
N GLU A 31 25.02 -1.88 17.67
CA GLU A 31 25.60 -2.68 16.61
C GLU A 31 25.73 -1.71 15.43
N GLU A 32 26.94 -1.26 15.21
CA GLU A 32 27.38 -0.59 14.01
C GLU A 32 27.04 -1.56 12.87
N ASP A 33 25.99 -1.22 12.08
CA ASP A 33 25.53 -2.00 10.96
C ASP A 33 26.68 -2.16 9.96
N ALA A 34 27.38 -3.29 10.04
CA ALA A 34 28.13 -3.78 8.91
C ALA A 34 27.13 -3.92 7.73
N PRO A 35 27.52 -3.53 6.51
CA PRO A 35 26.64 -3.65 5.36
C PRO A 35 26.16 -5.10 5.25
N THR A 36 24.87 -5.31 5.42
CA THR A 36 24.24 -6.63 5.41
C THR A 36 24.21 -7.15 3.98
N THR A 37 25.38 -7.50 3.48
CA THR A 37 25.53 -8.27 2.26
C THR A 37 24.98 -9.67 2.52
N GLY A 38 23.73 -9.94 2.10
CA GLY A 38 23.27 -11.31 1.96
C GLY A 38 22.11 -11.80 2.81
N LYS A 39 21.41 -10.96 3.59
CA LYS A 39 20.11 -11.38 4.14
C LYS A 39 19.03 -11.06 3.11
N GLU A 40 18.39 -12.12 2.59
CA GLU A 40 17.23 -12.01 1.72
C GLU A 40 16.24 -11.01 2.35
N ALA A 41 15.83 -10.01 1.58
CA ALA A 41 14.83 -9.04 2.00
C ALA A 41 13.54 -9.79 2.33
N LYS A 42 13.26 -10.00 3.61
CA LYS A 42 12.05 -10.68 4.04
C LYS A 42 10.94 -9.65 4.11
N ILE A 43 9.97 -9.78 3.22
CA ILE A 43 8.74 -8.99 3.23
C ILE A 43 7.54 -9.92 3.32
N MET A 44 6.46 -9.42 3.89
CA MET A 44 5.18 -10.10 3.97
C MET A 44 4.11 -9.19 3.39
N LEU A 45 3.29 -9.72 2.52
CA LEU A 45 2.12 -9.03 1.99
C LEU A 45 0.94 -9.27 2.94
N ASP A 46 0.56 -8.24 3.69
CA ASP A 46 -0.45 -8.34 4.75
C ASP A 46 -1.88 -8.21 4.20
N GLN A 47 -2.04 -7.32 3.22
CA GLN A 47 -3.34 -7.08 2.60
C GLN A 47 -3.18 -6.88 1.11
N PHE A 48 -3.97 -7.64 0.34
CA PHE A 48 -4.07 -7.49 -1.10
C PHE A 48 -5.20 -6.53 -1.49
N PRO A 49 -5.09 -5.83 -2.63
CA PRO A 49 -6.10 -4.88 -3.07
C PRO A 49 -7.48 -5.49 -3.22
N LYS A 50 -8.49 -4.74 -2.84
CA LYS A 50 -9.89 -5.11 -3.06
C LYS A 50 -10.29 -4.85 -4.50
N LEU A 51 -11.24 -5.65 -5.00
CA LEU A 51 -11.75 -5.56 -6.36
C LEU A 51 -13.14 -4.90 -6.43
N GLY A 52 -13.60 -4.64 -7.63
CA GLY A 52 -14.91 -4.10 -7.91
C GLY A 52 -15.16 -2.73 -7.27
N ARG A 53 -16.33 -2.55 -6.71
CA ARG A 53 -16.71 -1.28 -6.05
C ARG A 53 -15.88 -0.96 -4.81
N GLN A 54 -15.30 -1.95 -4.18
CA GLN A 54 -14.47 -1.75 -2.98
C GLN A 54 -13.13 -1.06 -3.28
N SER A 55 -12.72 -1.04 -4.55
CA SER A 55 -11.55 -0.32 -5.02
C SER A 55 -11.84 1.14 -5.41
N THR A 56 -13.07 1.64 -5.25
CA THR A 56 -13.42 3.00 -5.67
C THR A 56 -13.53 3.94 -4.48
N LEU A 57 -12.88 5.12 -4.62
CA LEU A 57 -12.95 6.21 -3.65
C LEU A 57 -13.43 7.49 -4.32
N PRO A 58 -14.41 8.23 -3.73
CA PRO A 58 -14.79 9.53 -4.24
C PRO A 58 -13.64 10.51 -4.08
N ALA A 59 -13.46 11.39 -5.07
CA ALA A 59 -12.51 12.50 -4.94
C ALA A 59 -12.87 13.36 -3.71
N PRO A 60 -11.88 13.86 -2.95
CA PRO A 60 -12.15 14.76 -1.84
C PRO A 60 -12.87 16.01 -2.37
N SER A 61 -13.96 16.39 -1.68
CA SER A 61 -14.65 17.64 -1.94
C SER A 61 -14.01 18.75 -1.11
N LEU A 62 -13.65 19.86 -1.74
CA LEU A 62 -13.26 21.05 -1.01
C LEU A 62 -14.53 21.65 -0.37
N GLN A 63 -14.76 21.35 0.89
CA GLN A 63 -15.74 22.05 1.73
C GLN A 63 -15.06 23.31 2.27
N GLY A 64 -14.95 24.32 1.44
CA GLY A 64 -14.35 25.58 1.85
C GLY A 64 -15.30 26.71 1.51
N GLY A 65 -15.45 27.65 2.45
CA GLY A 65 -16.26 28.85 2.27
C GLY A 65 -15.87 29.64 1.02
N SER A 66 -16.36 30.84 0.92
CA SER A 66 -16.44 31.81 -0.21
C SER A 66 -15.24 31.97 -1.15
N ILE A 67 -14.11 31.34 -0.92
CA ILE A 67 -12.88 31.53 -1.72
C ILE A 67 -12.83 30.58 -2.93
N VAL A 68 -13.41 29.39 -2.82
CA VAL A 68 -13.50 28.46 -3.93
C VAL A 68 -14.96 28.40 -4.34
N GLY A 69 -15.28 28.89 -5.51
CA GLY A 69 -16.66 28.92 -6.02
C GLY A 69 -17.36 27.59 -5.83
N LYS A 70 -18.65 27.60 -5.69
CA LYS A 70 -19.48 26.39 -5.51
C LYS A 70 -19.09 25.35 -6.56
N CYS A 71 -18.54 24.22 -6.13
CA CYS A 71 -18.32 23.09 -7.00
C CYS A 71 -19.68 22.46 -7.31
N TYR A 72 -20.21 22.74 -8.49
CA TYR A 72 -21.54 22.26 -8.93
C TYR A 72 -21.55 20.81 -9.37
N THR A 73 -20.37 20.18 -9.47
CA THR A 73 -20.23 18.79 -9.89
C THR A 73 -20.01 17.88 -8.67
N LYS A 74 -20.72 16.76 -8.65
CA LYS A 74 -20.45 15.71 -7.64
C LYS A 74 -19.03 15.21 -7.78
N PRO A 75 -18.31 14.96 -6.67
CA PRO A 75 -17.00 14.34 -6.71
C PRO A 75 -17.06 13.04 -7.49
N ARG A 76 -16.16 12.87 -8.46
CA ARG A 76 -16.07 11.64 -9.25
C ARG A 76 -15.22 10.60 -8.48
N SER A 77 -15.53 9.33 -8.67
CA SER A 77 -14.82 8.24 -8.02
C SER A 77 -13.56 7.84 -8.77
N TRP A 78 -12.47 7.67 -8.05
CA TRP A 78 -11.21 7.11 -8.51
C TRP A 78 -11.17 5.62 -8.25
N ILE A 79 -10.46 4.85 -9.08
CA ILE A 79 -10.03 3.51 -8.70
C ILE A 79 -8.73 3.67 -7.93
N VAL A 80 -8.69 3.13 -6.71
CA VAL A 80 -7.52 3.12 -5.83
C VAL A 80 -7.28 1.68 -5.40
N LEU A 81 -6.13 1.14 -5.79
CA LEU A 81 -5.70 -0.21 -5.45
C LEU A 81 -4.54 -0.10 -4.46
N GLU A 82 -4.76 -0.60 -3.26
CA GLU A 82 -3.80 -0.52 -2.15
C GLU A 82 -3.41 -1.93 -1.70
N ALA A 83 -2.10 -2.13 -1.53
CA ALA A 83 -1.51 -3.31 -0.90
C ALA A 83 -0.79 -2.89 0.37
N LYS A 84 -1.02 -3.61 1.48
CA LYS A 84 -0.27 -3.41 2.71
C LYS A 84 0.78 -4.50 2.85
N TYR A 85 1.96 -4.11 3.27
CA TYR A 85 3.09 -5.02 3.43
C TYR A 85 3.91 -4.66 4.66
N THR A 86 4.63 -5.64 5.19
CA THR A 86 5.54 -5.47 6.34
C THR A 86 6.96 -5.84 5.93
N THR A 87 7.91 -4.99 6.31
CA THR A 87 9.35 -5.21 6.18
C THR A 87 9.94 -5.65 7.51
N PHE A 88 10.88 -6.61 7.50
CA PHE A 88 11.48 -7.18 8.70
C PHE A 88 12.95 -6.78 8.91
N VAL A 89 13.55 -6.13 7.92
CA VAL A 89 14.89 -5.57 8.00
C VAL A 89 14.83 -4.12 8.47
N LYS A 90 15.87 -3.64 9.17
CA LYS A 90 15.90 -2.27 9.72
C LYS A 90 15.71 -1.21 8.64
N TRP A 91 16.34 -1.42 7.49
CA TRP A 91 16.20 -0.60 6.29
C TRP A 91 16.14 -1.50 5.06
N GLN A 92 15.20 -1.23 4.20
CA GLN A 92 15.10 -1.81 2.87
C GLN A 92 15.43 -0.72 1.86
N ASP A 93 16.54 -0.85 1.15
CA ASP A 93 17.03 0.20 0.25
C ASP A 93 16.04 0.52 -0.86
N GLN A 94 15.48 -0.52 -1.47
CA GLN A 94 14.57 -0.38 -2.59
C GLN A 94 13.62 -1.57 -2.75
N LEU A 95 12.36 -1.26 -3.03
CA LEU A 95 11.35 -2.22 -3.48
C LEU A 95 10.63 -1.66 -4.70
N THR A 96 10.44 -2.49 -5.70
CA THR A 96 9.65 -2.14 -6.89
C THR A 96 8.37 -2.97 -6.93
N PHE A 97 7.24 -2.29 -7.00
CA PHE A 97 5.90 -2.86 -7.06
C PHE A 97 5.40 -2.76 -8.50
N THR A 98 5.29 -3.90 -9.19
CA THR A 98 4.71 -3.96 -10.53
C THR A 98 3.27 -4.42 -10.45
N TRP A 99 2.39 -3.55 -10.90
CA TRP A 99 0.94 -3.73 -10.86
C TRP A 99 0.40 -4.13 -12.22
N HIS A 100 -0.53 -5.08 -12.22
CA HIS A 100 -1.24 -5.59 -13.40
C HIS A 100 -2.72 -5.55 -13.10
N VAL A 101 -3.51 -4.79 -13.86
CA VAL A 101 -4.92 -4.54 -13.57
C VAL A 101 -5.75 -4.79 -14.82
N LEU A 102 -6.82 -5.58 -14.68
CA LEU A 102 -7.85 -5.73 -15.70
C LEU A 102 -9.15 -5.04 -15.25
N LEU A 103 -9.63 -4.13 -16.07
CA LEU A 103 -10.96 -3.55 -15.94
C LEU A 103 -11.93 -4.27 -16.88
N GLU A 104 -13.14 -4.55 -16.40
CA GLU A 104 -14.21 -5.08 -17.22
C GLU A 104 -15.14 -3.97 -17.67
N THR A 105 -15.34 -3.85 -18.97
CA THR A 105 -16.19 -2.84 -19.57
C THR A 105 -17.66 -3.09 -19.23
N LYS A 106 -18.39 -2.09 -18.79
CA LYS A 106 -19.81 -2.22 -18.39
C LYS A 106 -20.71 -2.80 -19.49
N SER A 107 -20.39 -2.52 -20.75
CA SER A 107 -21.12 -3.09 -21.90
C SER A 107 -20.97 -4.59 -22.03
N ALA A 108 -19.84 -5.15 -21.56
CA ALA A 108 -19.63 -6.61 -21.56
C ALA A 108 -20.52 -7.31 -20.51
N THR A 109 -20.71 -6.66 -19.34
CA THR A 109 -21.51 -7.19 -18.23
C THR A 109 -23.02 -7.06 -18.48
N GLU A 110 -23.47 -6.03 -19.20
CA GLU A 110 -24.90 -5.74 -19.38
C GLU A 110 -25.52 -6.36 -20.65
N ASN A 111 -24.79 -7.15 -21.45
CA ASN A 111 -25.24 -7.67 -22.76
C ASN A 111 -25.81 -6.57 -23.72
N LYS A 112 -25.64 -5.31 -23.38
CA LYS A 112 -25.97 -4.20 -24.24
C LYS A 112 -24.84 -4.05 -25.24
N GLY A 113 -25.10 -4.40 -26.48
CA GLY A 113 -24.13 -4.37 -27.57
C GLY A 113 -23.16 -3.19 -27.43
N ASN A 114 -21.88 -3.50 -27.51
CA ASN A 114 -20.75 -2.57 -27.31
C ASN A 114 -20.81 -1.42 -28.35
N LYS A 115 -21.56 -0.37 -28.04
CA LYS A 115 -21.77 0.78 -28.92
C LYS A 115 -20.49 1.54 -29.25
N GLU A 116 -19.45 1.40 -28.41
CA GLU A 116 -18.19 2.13 -28.58
C GLU A 116 -17.10 1.28 -29.24
N GLY A 117 -17.36 0.00 -29.54
CA GLY A 117 -16.36 -0.91 -30.13
C GLY A 117 -15.17 -1.23 -29.19
N LEU A 118 -15.32 -1.01 -27.88
CA LEU A 118 -14.29 -1.28 -26.89
C LEU A 118 -14.11 -2.79 -26.67
N ALA A 119 -12.88 -3.22 -26.36
CA ALA A 119 -12.65 -4.57 -25.91
C ALA A 119 -13.38 -4.86 -24.59
N PRO A 120 -13.81 -6.11 -24.34
CA PRO A 120 -14.44 -6.52 -23.09
C PRO A 120 -13.61 -6.18 -21.85
N TYR A 121 -12.29 -6.29 -21.97
CA TYR A 121 -11.36 -6.00 -20.89
C TYR A 121 -10.31 -4.99 -21.33
N SER A 122 -9.91 -4.13 -20.41
CA SER A 122 -8.80 -3.19 -20.57
C SER A 122 -7.70 -3.51 -19.56
N TYR A 123 -6.49 -3.77 -20.06
CA TYR A 123 -5.32 -4.10 -19.24
C TYR A 123 -4.44 -2.89 -19.03
N PHE A 124 -4.10 -2.65 -17.77
CA PHE A 124 -3.21 -1.58 -17.32
C PHE A 124 -2.04 -2.17 -16.54
N THR A 125 -0.86 -1.60 -16.71
CA THR A 125 0.32 -1.95 -15.93
C THR A 125 1.12 -0.71 -15.59
N THR A 126 1.76 -0.73 -14.42
CA THR A 126 2.74 0.28 -14.00
C THR A 126 3.67 -0.32 -12.95
N SER A 127 4.87 0.23 -12.87
CA SER A 127 5.82 -0.10 -11.81
C SER A 127 6.11 1.14 -10.99
N VAL A 128 6.09 0.99 -9.67
CA VAL A 128 6.38 2.05 -8.70
C VAL A 128 7.50 1.58 -7.81
N THR A 129 8.55 2.38 -7.69
CA THR A 129 9.74 2.08 -6.88
C THR A 129 9.78 2.98 -5.66
N TYR A 130 9.85 2.38 -4.49
CA TYR A 130 10.02 3.04 -3.21
C TYR A 130 11.43 2.84 -2.70
N GLN A 131 11.99 3.84 -2.01
CA GLN A 131 13.35 3.84 -1.49
C GLN A 131 13.38 4.19 -0.01
N ASN A 132 14.43 3.74 0.68
CA ASN A 132 14.68 4.05 2.10
C ASN A 132 13.51 3.63 3.00
N ILE A 133 13.04 2.40 2.83
CA ILE A 133 11.88 1.86 3.53
C ILE A 133 12.33 1.34 4.90
N PRO A 134 11.85 1.90 6.03
CA PRO A 134 12.21 1.43 7.37
C PRO A 134 11.53 0.10 7.69
N GLN A 135 11.92 -0.52 8.77
CA GLN A 135 11.24 -1.69 9.30
C GLN A 135 9.83 -1.32 9.77
N GLY A 136 8.83 -2.12 9.42
CA GLY A 136 7.44 -1.92 9.85
C GLY A 136 6.41 -2.19 8.76
N SER A 137 5.19 -1.72 9.02
CA SER A 137 4.05 -1.87 8.10
C SER A 137 3.93 -0.64 7.22
N HIS A 138 3.70 -0.88 5.94
CA HIS A 138 3.67 0.12 4.88
C HIS A 138 2.51 -0.14 3.92
N ALA A 139 2.20 0.86 3.09
CA ALA A 139 1.22 0.74 2.03
C ALA A 139 1.81 1.17 0.68
N ALA A 140 1.56 0.38 -0.35
CA ALA A 140 1.82 0.76 -1.74
C ALA A 140 0.49 0.86 -2.47
N SER A 141 0.31 1.88 -3.29
CA SER A 141 -0.95 2.08 -3.99
C SER A 141 -0.78 2.68 -5.37
N VAL A 142 -1.71 2.31 -6.25
CA VAL A 142 -1.84 2.88 -7.59
C VAL A 142 -3.27 3.32 -7.84
N CYS A 143 -3.42 4.30 -8.72
CA CYS A 143 -4.70 4.94 -8.96
C CYS A 143 -5.01 5.04 -10.46
N LEU A 144 -6.30 4.96 -10.79
CA LEU A 144 -6.83 5.34 -12.11
C LEU A 144 -7.81 6.51 -11.97
N HIS A 145 -7.67 7.46 -12.88
CA HIS A 145 -8.54 8.65 -12.94
C HIS A 145 -10.02 8.25 -13.15
N PRO A 146 -11.00 9.00 -12.64
CA PRO A 146 -12.42 8.72 -12.77
C PRO A 146 -12.91 8.41 -14.18
N SER A 147 -12.33 9.04 -15.21
CA SER A 147 -12.67 8.76 -16.61
C SER A 147 -12.44 7.30 -17.02
N TYR A 148 -11.47 6.62 -16.40
CA TYR A 148 -11.22 5.19 -16.69
C TYR A 148 -12.32 4.31 -16.10
N LEU A 149 -12.77 4.60 -14.86
CA LEU A 149 -13.90 3.91 -14.26
C LEU A 149 -15.19 4.09 -15.07
N GLU A 150 -15.42 5.30 -15.56
CA GLU A 150 -16.60 5.60 -16.37
C GLU A 150 -16.59 4.90 -17.73
N ARG A 151 -15.42 4.87 -18.39
CA ARG A 151 -15.27 4.35 -19.75
C ARG A 151 -14.99 2.85 -19.78
N TYR A 152 -14.10 2.36 -18.94
CA TYR A 152 -13.60 0.98 -18.97
C TYR A 152 -14.14 0.09 -17.86
N GLY A 153 -14.91 0.65 -16.94
CA GLY A 153 -15.60 -0.09 -15.88
C GLY A 153 -14.75 -0.34 -14.64
N GLU A 154 -15.02 -1.44 -13.95
CA GLU A 154 -14.48 -1.75 -12.63
C GLU A 154 -13.28 -2.70 -12.71
N ALA A 155 -12.40 -2.65 -11.71
CA ALA A 155 -11.30 -3.61 -11.58
C ALA A 155 -11.83 -5.00 -11.24
N LYS A 156 -11.54 -5.98 -12.08
CA LYS A 156 -11.98 -7.37 -11.96
C LYS A 156 -10.84 -8.36 -11.78
N ALA A 157 -9.62 -7.97 -12.09
CA ALA A 157 -8.43 -8.71 -11.71
C ALA A 157 -7.29 -7.74 -11.40
N VAL A 158 -6.51 -8.09 -10.39
CA VAL A 158 -5.31 -7.37 -9.97
C VAL A 158 -4.21 -8.36 -9.72
N GLY A 159 -3.04 -8.12 -10.31
CA GLY A 159 -1.79 -8.80 -10.03
C GLY A 159 -0.77 -7.83 -9.47
N LEU A 160 0.04 -8.29 -8.54
CA LEU A 160 1.12 -7.53 -7.93
C LEU A 160 2.36 -8.41 -7.85
N VAL A 161 3.49 -7.86 -8.28
CA VAL A 161 4.82 -8.45 -8.11
C VAL A 161 5.69 -7.45 -7.38
N ILE A 162 6.37 -7.89 -6.34
CA ILE A 162 7.30 -7.08 -5.55
C ILE A 162 8.70 -7.62 -5.77
N THR A 163 9.60 -6.75 -6.23
CA THR A 163 11.00 -7.10 -6.49
C THR A 163 11.94 -6.21 -5.67
N ASN A 164 13.12 -6.72 -5.39
CA ASN A 164 14.21 -5.94 -4.77
C ASN A 164 14.98 -5.14 -5.82
N ALA A 165 16.02 -4.41 -5.39
CA ALA A 165 16.90 -3.62 -6.27
C ALA A 165 17.62 -4.46 -7.34
N LYS A 166 17.78 -5.77 -7.13
CA LYS A 166 18.41 -6.71 -8.06
C LYS A 166 17.41 -7.28 -9.08
N GLY A 167 16.11 -6.97 -8.96
CA GLY A 167 15.05 -7.54 -9.77
C GLY A 167 14.58 -8.93 -9.33
N GLU A 168 15.04 -9.43 -8.18
CA GLU A 168 14.58 -10.71 -7.62
C GLU A 168 13.17 -10.57 -7.07
N ILE A 169 12.30 -11.51 -7.41
CA ILE A 169 10.91 -11.52 -6.92
C ILE A 169 10.90 -11.95 -5.46
N LEU A 170 10.44 -11.06 -4.59
CA LEU A 170 10.31 -11.31 -3.16
C LEU A 170 8.91 -11.82 -2.81
N GLN A 171 7.89 -11.24 -3.44
CA GLN A 171 6.50 -11.57 -3.23
C GLN A 171 5.70 -11.33 -4.51
N GLY A 172 4.57 -12.01 -4.64
CA GLY A 172 3.60 -11.79 -5.70
C GLY A 172 2.28 -12.43 -5.38
N ASN A 173 1.21 -11.83 -5.83
CA ASN A 173 -0.13 -12.38 -5.69
C ASN A 173 -1.04 -11.86 -6.81
N THR A 174 -2.15 -12.59 -7.00
CA THR A 174 -3.21 -12.22 -7.95
C THR A 174 -4.55 -12.52 -7.34
N GLU A 175 -5.47 -11.59 -7.47
CA GLU A 175 -6.88 -11.78 -7.16
C GLU A 175 -7.72 -11.47 -8.40
N SER A 176 -8.76 -12.27 -8.64
CA SER A 176 -9.58 -12.13 -9.83
C SER A 176 -11.01 -12.58 -9.59
N GLU A 177 -11.96 -11.82 -10.10
CA GLU A 177 -13.37 -12.18 -10.26
C GLU A 177 -13.66 -12.71 -11.67
N ILE A 178 -12.66 -12.79 -12.55
CA ILE A 178 -12.79 -13.22 -13.95
C ILE A 178 -12.62 -14.75 -14.01
N LYS A 179 -13.59 -15.43 -14.61
CA LYS A 179 -13.49 -16.90 -14.84
C LYS A 179 -12.26 -17.21 -15.72
N GLY A 180 -11.46 -18.18 -15.29
CA GLY A 180 -10.25 -18.62 -16.01
C GLY A 180 -8.96 -17.97 -15.53
N ILE A 181 -9.02 -16.92 -14.70
CA ILE A 181 -7.85 -16.37 -14.01
C ILE A 181 -7.81 -16.93 -12.59
N VAL A 182 -6.82 -17.77 -12.32
CA VAL A 182 -6.66 -18.42 -11.02
C VAL A 182 -5.96 -17.46 -10.06
N ALA A 183 -6.42 -17.42 -8.81
CA ALA A 183 -5.75 -16.65 -7.75
C ALA A 183 -4.29 -17.08 -7.60
N GLY A 184 -3.38 -16.11 -7.46
CA GLY A 184 -1.94 -16.38 -7.38
C GLY A 184 -1.25 -16.65 -8.74
N SER A 185 -1.99 -16.77 -9.85
CA SER A 185 -1.40 -16.95 -11.18
C SER A 185 -0.94 -15.62 -11.77
N LYS A 186 0.06 -15.68 -12.64
CA LYS A 186 0.54 -14.51 -13.39
C LYS A 186 -0.21 -14.40 -14.72
N PHE A 187 -1.49 -14.02 -14.69
CA PHE A 187 -2.35 -13.94 -15.89
C PHE A 187 -1.78 -13.07 -17.00
N TRP A 188 -0.94 -12.08 -16.67
CA TRP A 188 -0.29 -11.17 -17.62
C TRP A 188 0.84 -11.83 -18.43
N GLU A 189 1.33 -12.99 -17.99
CA GLU A 189 2.32 -13.81 -18.71
C GLU A 189 1.65 -14.92 -19.54
N ASP A 190 0.36 -15.19 -19.30
CA ASP A 190 -0.38 -16.24 -20.01
C ASP A 190 -0.96 -15.72 -21.33
N SER A 191 -0.36 -16.15 -22.46
CA SER A 191 -0.82 -15.79 -23.80
C SER A 191 -2.25 -16.25 -24.10
N LYS A 192 -2.73 -17.35 -23.50
CA LYS A 192 -4.11 -17.82 -23.66
C LYS A 192 -5.12 -16.82 -23.11
N ILE A 193 -4.74 -16.06 -22.07
CA ILE A 193 -5.54 -15.01 -21.48
C ILE A 193 -5.35 -13.71 -22.22
N MET A 194 -4.07 -13.28 -22.36
CA MET A 194 -3.73 -11.94 -22.87
C MET A 194 -3.98 -11.75 -24.37
N ASP A 195 -3.89 -12.83 -25.16
CA ASP A 195 -4.10 -12.80 -26.61
C ASP A 195 -5.45 -13.43 -27.02
N ALA A 196 -6.34 -13.67 -26.03
CA ALA A 196 -7.67 -14.20 -26.28
C ALA A 196 -8.47 -13.31 -27.23
N LYS A 197 -9.28 -13.92 -28.10
CA LYS A 197 -10.11 -13.25 -29.08
C LYS A 197 -11.58 -13.53 -28.83
N THR A 198 -12.43 -12.57 -29.15
CA THR A 198 -13.87 -12.74 -29.20
C THR A 198 -14.26 -13.65 -30.39
N GLY A 199 -15.52 -14.12 -30.42
CA GLY A 199 -16.04 -14.87 -31.56
C GLY A 199 -15.92 -14.16 -32.91
N ASP A 200 -15.86 -12.82 -32.90
CA ASP A 200 -15.65 -11.98 -34.09
C ASP A 200 -14.17 -11.77 -34.45
N GLY A 201 -13.24 -12.46 -33.77
CA GLY A 201 -11.82 -12.39 -34.02
C GLY A 201 -11.11 -11.13 -33.46
N LYS A 202 -11.84 -10.25 -32.75
CA LYS A 202 -11.28 -9.07 -32.11
C LYS A 202 -10.59 -9.43 -30.77
N PRO A 203 -9.59 -8.67 -30.32
CA PRO A 203 -8.95 -8.93 -29.02
C PRO A 203 -9.96 -8.80 -27.87
N MET A 204 -9.95 -9.74 -26.94
CA MET A 204 -10.72 -9.64 -25.70
C MET A 204 -10.12 -8.64 -24.72
N ILE A 205 -8.82 -8.47 -24.74
CA ILE A 205 -8.07 -7.58 -23.85
C ILE A 205 -7.33 -6.53 -24.68
N GLU A 206 -7.50 -5.28 -24.35
CA GLU A 206 -6.79 -4.17 -24.95
C GLU A 206 -5.84 -3.52 -23.94
N ARG A 207 -4.55 -3.40 -24.32
CA ARG A 207 -3.53 -2.78 -23.47
C ARG A 207 -3.67 -1.27 -23.48
N ARG A 208 -3.66 -0.65 -22.28
CA ARG A 208 -3.85 0.78 -22.11
C ARG A 208 -2.85 1.34 -21.11
N GLN A 209 -2.69 2.66 -21.16
CA GLN A 209 -1.90 3.43 -20.19
C GLN A 209 -2.83 4.22 -19.28
N GLY A 210 -2.31 4.70 -18.13
CA GLY A 210 -3.05 5.57 -17.22
C GLY A 210 -3.10 5.11 -15.78
N LEU A 211 -2.57 3.92 -15.47
CA LEU A 211 -2.35 3.51 -14.09
C LEU A 211 -1.19 4.34 -13.53
N MET A 212 -1.44 5.06 -12.44
CA MET A 212 -0.53 6.05 -11.87
C MET A 212 -0.21 5.71 -10.42
N ASP A 213 1.00 6.01 -10.03
CA ASP A 213 1.37 6.04 -8.62
C ASP A 213 0.57 7.12 -7.87
N ARG A 214 0.25 6.86 -6.59
CA ARG A 214 -0.47 7.77 -5.70
C ARG A 214 0.17 9.15 -5.62
N SER A 215 1.49 9.23 -5.63
CA SER A 215 2.23 10.51 -5.56
C SER A 215 1.94 11.46 -6.73
N LYS A 216 1.46 10.93 -7.86
CA LYS A 216 1.11 11.70 -9.07
C LYS A 216 -0.38 12.07 -9.14
N THR A 217 -1.11 11.85 -8.07
CA THR A 217 -2.57 12.06 -8.01
C THR A 217 -2.95 13.06 -6.91
N ILE A 218 -4.24 13.40 -6.85
CA ILE A 218 -4.78 14.22 -5.75
C ILE A 218 -4.60 13.57 -4.36
N TRP A 219 -4.33 12.28 -4.31
CA TRP A 219 -4.12 11.51 -3.08
C TRP A 219 -2.70 11.64 -2.53
N ALA A 220 -1.79 12.30 -3.24
CA ALA A 220 -0.40 12.47 -2.82
C ALA A 220 -0.26 13.15 -1.45
N LEU A 221 -1.15 14.08 -1.14
CA LEU A 221 -1.13 14.84 0.12
C LEU A 221 -1.98 14.22 1.23
N VAL A 222 -2.68 13.11 0.93
CA VAL A 222 -3.47 12.39 1.93
C VAL A 222 -2.57 11.36 2.60
N ASN A 223 -2.34 11.51 3.90
CA ASN A 223 -1.48 10.66 4.71
C ASN A 223 -0.11 10.41 4.03
N PRO A 224 0.71 11.46 3.84
CA PRO A 224 1.99 11.33 3.15
C PRO A 224 2.98 10.40 3.87
N ASN A 225 2.77 10.13 5.16
CA ASN A 225 3.60 9.22 5.95
C ASN A 225 3.24 7.74 5.76
N ASP A 226 2.15 7.42 5.04
CA ASP A 226 1.70 6.05 4.84
C ASP A 226 2.41 5.35 3.67
N TYR A 227 3.24 6.07 2.92
CA TYR A 227 4.03 5.52 1.81
C TYR A 227 5.43 6.10 1.79
N GLU A 228 6.34 5.31 1.28
CA GLU A 228 7.75 5.66 1.18
C GLU A 228 8.03 6.58 0.00
N GLN A 229 9.20 7.20 0.01
CA GLN A 229 9.62 8.08 -1.06
C GLN A 229 9.77 7.31 -2.37
N VAL A 230 9.06 7.75 -3.41
CA VAL A 230 9.16 7.20 -4.76
C VAL A 230 10.50 7.58 -5.37
N ALA A 231 11.16 6.63 -6.00
CA ALA A 231 12.37 6.89 -6.79
C ALA A 231 12.03 7.80 -7.98
N GLN A 232 12.84 8.82 -8.18
CA GLN A 232 12.72 9.76 -9.31
C GLN A 232 13.40 9.22 -10.56
#